data_af6bff06b39a9c2d82488f1017ca6130
#
_entry.id   af6bff06b39a9c2d82488f1017ca6130
#
_cell.length_a   1.000
_cell.length_b   1.000
_cell.length_c   1.000
_cell.angle_alpha   90.00
_cell.angle_beta   90.00
_cell.angle_gamma   90.00
#
_symmetry.space_group_name_H-M   'P 1'
#
loop_
_entity.id
_entity.type
_entity.pdbx_description
1 polymer ?
#
loop_
_entity_poly.entity_id
_entity_poly.type
_entity_poly.pdbx_seq_one_letter_code
_entity_poly.pdbx_strand_id
1 'polypeptide(L)'
;MKKVLITGLGSIGQRYVRLLRSIYGDQIEIHVFRSSDKNFLINKDFTVDYNKKPSEVYNLIEHRDLNIPLGLDLDVAFITNRPHEHLNTAIKCVESQVNTFIEKPVSNSYKGLNQLLDLTNQIQVK
;
A
#
# COMPACT_ATOMS: atom_id res chain seq x y z
N MET A 1 9.24 16.25 -1.75
CA MET A 1 8.24 15.61 -0.87
C MET A 1 8.25 14.11 -1.13
N LYS A 2 8.33 13.33 -0.07
CA LYS A 2 8.27 11.86 -0.19
C LYS A 2 6.90 11.40 -0.64
N LYS A 3 6.87 10.38 -1.48
CA LYS A 3 5.64 9.76 -1.99
C LYS A 3 5.58 8.31 -1.58
N VAL A 4 4.48 7.93 -0.95
CA VAL A 4 4.28 6.60 -0.39
C VAL A 4 3.03 5.99 -1.02
N LEU A 5 3.10 4.72 -1.36
CA LEU A 5 1.95 3.95 -1.82
C LEU A 5 1.50 2.98 -0.74
N ILE A 6 0.21 2.96 -0.46
CA ILE A 6 -0.44 1.96 0.39
C ILE A 6 -1.41 1.18 -0.51
N THR A 7 -1.33 -0.14 -0.51
CA THR A 7 -2.29 -0.96 -1.24
C THR A 7 -3.33 -1.54 -0.29
N GLY A 8 -4.59 -1.17 -0.51
CA GLY A 8 -5.71 -1.55 0.36
C GLY A 8 -5.90 -0.62 1.55
N LEU A 9 -7.15 -0.35 1.89
CA LEU A 9 -7.55 0.47 3.05
C LEU A 9 -8.36 -0.33 4.06
N GLY A 10 -7.96 -1.56 4.30
CA GLY A 10 -8.46 -2.35 5.42
C GLY A 10 -7.83 -1.91 6.74
N SER A 11 -7.95 -2.74 7.76
CA SER A 11 -7.45 -2.44 9.10
C SER A 11 -5.96 -2.08 9.11
N ILE A 12 -5.13 -2.88 8.44
CA ILE A 12 -3.68 -2.67 8.43
C ILE A 12 -3.30 -1.47 7.57
N GLY A 13 -3.90 -1.32 6.39
CA GLY A 13 -3.65 -0.16 5.54
C GLY A 13 -3.97 1.16 6.23
N GLN A 14 -5.12 1.23 6.89
CA GLN A 14 -5.49 2.42 7.66
C GLN A 14 -4.57 2.66 8.86
N ARG A 15 -4.09 1.60 9.50
CA ARG A 15 -3.12 1.73 10.58
C ARG A 15 -1.82 2.39 10.09
N TYR A 16 -1.30 1.95 8.96
CA TYR A 16 -0.10 2.56 8.37
C TYR A 16 -0.34 4.02 7.99
N VAL A 17 -1.49 4.32 7.41
CA VAL A 17 -1.85 5.70 7.09
C VAL A 17 -1.86 6.58 8.35
N ARG A 18 -2.50 6.13 9.44
CA ARG A 18 -2.51 6.88 10.70
C ARG A 18 -1.10 7.12 11.23
N LEU A 19 -0.27 6.08 11.22
CA LEU A 19 1.11 6.18 11.71
C LEU A 19 1.93 7.15 10.86
N LEU A 20 1.83 7.05 9.55
CA LEU A 20 2.54 7.95 8.64
C LEU A 20 2.10 9.41 8.85
N ARG A 21 0.81 9.66 8.97
CA ARG A 21 0.31 11.01 9.24
C ARG A 21 0.70 11.52 10.61
N SER A 22 0.77 10.66 11.62
CA SER A 22 1.19 11.07 12.96
C SER A 22 2.68 11.43 13.02
N ILE A 23 3.51 10.77 12.22
CA ILE A 23 4.96 11.00 12.21
C ILE A 23 5.33 12.17 11.28
N TYR A 24 4.75 12.22 10.09
CA TYR A 24 5.18 13.15 9.03
C TYR A 24 4.18 14.26 8.74
N GLY A 25 2.94 14.16 9.24
CA GLY A 25 1.89 15.15 8.92
C GLY A 25 1.65 15.24 7.42
N ASP A 26 1.61 16.46 6.91
CA ASP A 26 1.41 16.72 5.48
C ASP A 26 2.74 16.82 4.69
N GLN A 27 3.86 16.46 5.31
CA GLN A 27 5.17 16.49 4.65
C GLN A 27 5.40 15.31 3.70
N ILE A 28 4.46 14.36 3.65
CA ILE A 28 4.49 13.25 2.70
C ILE A 28 3.18 13.20 1.92
N GLU A 29 3.27 12.71 0.70
CA GLU A 29 2.13 12.44 -0.16
C GLU A 29 1.80 10.96 -0.08
N ILE A 30 0.57 10.63 0.32
CA ILE A 30 0.15 9.24 0.46
C ILE A 30 -0.82 8.89 -0.66
N HIS A 31 -0.38 8.01 -1.54
CA HIS A 31 -1.19 7.41 -2.58
C HIS A 31 -1.75 6.09 -2.08
N VAL A 32 -2.98 5.77 -2.46
CA VAL A 32 -3.62 4.52 -2.08
C VAL A 32 -4.18 3.85 -3.33
N PHE A 33 -3.82 2.59 -3.51
CA PHE A 33 -4.46 1.73 -4.51
C PHE A 33 -5.46 0.82 -3.82
N ARG A 34 -6.70 0.83 -4.30
CA ARG A 34 -7.75 -0.04 -3.77
C ARG A 34 -8.73 -0.44 -4.86
N SER A 35 -9.26 -1.65 -4.74
CA SER A 35 -10.28 -2.18 -5.65
C SER A 35 -11.70 -2.09 -5.07
N SER A 36 -11.85 -1.95 -3.75
CA SER A 36 -13.14 -1.87 -3.09
C SER A 36 -13.67 -0.44 -3.06
N ASP A 37 -14.99 -0.27 -3.25
CA ASP A 37 -15.68 1.02 -3.12
C ASP A 37 -16.17 1.28 -1.69
N LYS A 38 -15.99 0.32 -0.78
CA LYS A 38 -16.45 0.46 0.61
C LYS A 38 -15.63 1.52 1.33
N ASN A 39 -16.32 2.46 1.96
CA ASN A 39 -15.70 3.48 2.80
C ASN A 39 -16.09 3.26 4.25
N PHE A 40 -15.09 3.12 5.08
CA PHE A 40 -15.24 3.07 6.54
C PHE A 40 -13.93 3.52 7.17
N LEU A 41 -14.04 4.18 8.31
CA LEU A 41 -12.88 4.63 9.06
C LEU A 41 -12.72 3.76 10.29
N ILE A 42 -11.55 3.17 10.46
CA ILE A 42 -11.19 2.43 11.67
C ILE A 42 -10.42 3.37 12.57
N ASN A 43 -11.01 3.71 13.71
CA ASN A 43 -10.39 4.59 14.69
C ASN A 43 -9.28 3.87 15.46
N LYS A 44 -8.46 4.65 16.14
CA LYS A 44 -7.34 4.13 16.93
C LYS A 44 -7.79 3.13 18.01
N ASP A 45 -9.01 3.28 18.53
CA ASP A 45 -9.61 2.39 19.53
C ASP A 45 -10.36 1.21 18.91
N PHE A 46 -10.20 0.97 17.58
CA PHE A 46 -10.84 -0.07 16.80
C PHE A 46 -12.34 0.10 16.58
N THR A 47 -12.93 1.20 16.99
CA THR A 47 -14.30 1.51 16.58
C THR A 47 -14.33 1.87 15.10
N VAL A 48 -15.45 1.55 14.43
CA VAL A 48 -15.62 1.76 12.98
C VAL A 48 -16.69 2.80 12.74
N ASP A 49 -16.36 3.80 11.91
CA ASP A 49 -17.30 4.82 11.45
C ASP A 49 -17.57 4.60 9.95
N TYR A 50 -18.78 4.17 9.62
CA TYR A 50 -19.19 3.91 8.24
C TYR A 50 -19.59 5.16 7.47
N ASN A 51 -19.64 6.32 8.12
CA ASN A 51 -20.01 7.60 7.50
C ASN A 51 -18.82 8.44 7.10
N LYS A 52 -17.60 7.97 7.38
CA LYS A 52 -16.36 8.68 7.06
C LYS A 52 -15.55 7.97 6.00
N LYS A 53 -14.88 8.77 5.17
CA LYS A 53 -13.98 8.27 4.12
C LYS A 53 -12.54 8.49 4.55
N PRO A 54 -11.72 7.42 4.66
CA PRO A 54 -10.32 7.56 5.04
C PRO A 54 -9.55 8.56 4.17
N SER A 55 -9.83 8.59 2.88
CA SER A 55 -9.14 9.50 1.96
C SER A 55 -9.39 10.97 2.26
N GLU A 56 -10.58 11.31 2.74
CA GLU A 56 -10.89 12.69 3.15
C GLU A 56 -10.24 13.01 4.50
N VAL A 57 -10.35 12.08 5.46
CA VAL A 57 -9.82 12.29 6.83
C VAL A 57 -8.30 12.43 6.82
N TYR A 58 -7.61 11.61 6.02
CA TYR A 58 -6.15 11.56 5.99
C TYR A 58 -5.52 12.24 4.78
N ASN A 59 -6.31 12.90 3.95
CA ASN A 59 -5.84 13.54 2.72
C ASN A 59 -5.04 12.56 1.84
N LEU A 60 -5.70 11.50 1.39
CA LEU A 60 -5.10 10.46 0.55
C LEU A 60 -5.48 10.68 -0.92
N ILE A 61 -4.60 10.27 -1.82
CA ILE A 61 -4.84 10.27 -3.25
C ILE A 61 -5.16 8.84 -3.67
N GLU A 62 -6.43 8.58 -3.99
CA GLU A 62 -6.89 7.23 -4.36
C GLU A 62 -6.66 6.93 -5.82
N HIS A 63 -6.30 5.68 -6.09
CA HIS A 63 -6.15 5.12 -7.43
C HIS A 63 -6.89 3.80 -7.54
N ARG A 64 -7.51 3.56 -8.67
CA ARG A 64 -8.16 2.29 -9.02
C ARG A 64 -7.34 1.47 -10.00
N ASP A 65 -6.36 2.08 -10.64
CA ASP A 65 -5.41 1.43 -11.53
C ASP A 65 -4.01 1.57 -10.92
N LEU A 66 -3.40 0.44 -10.59
CA LEU A 66 -2.09 0.40 -9.95
C LEU A 66 -0.98 1.00 -10.85
N ASN A 67 -1.16 0.94 -12.17
CA ASN A 67 -0.17 1.51 -13.10
C ASN A 67 -0.03 3.02 -12.94
N ILE A 68 -1.06 3.71 -12.49
CA ILE A 68 -0.99 5.16 -12.32
C ILE A 68 -0.02 5.56 -11.21
N PRO A 69 -0.17 5.11 -9.95
CA PRO A 69 0.80 5.45 -8.93
C PRO A 69 2.20 4.87 -9.20
N LEU A 70 2.30 3.71 -9.85
CA LEU A 70 3.61 3.15 -10.21
C LEU A 70 4.36 3.97 -11.25
N GLY A 71 3.66 4.81 -12.02
CA GLY A 71 4.28 5.78 -12.93
C GLY A 71 4.82 7.02 -12.23
N LEU A 72 4.54 7.20 -10.95
CA LEU A 72 5.08 8.27 -10.13
C LEU A 72 6.43 7.85 -9.54
N ASP A 73 7.18 8.83 -9.07
CA ASP A 73 8.47 8.56 -8.43
C ASP A 73 8.24 8.24 -6.95
N LEU A 74 7.80 7.00 -6.68
CA LEU A 74 7.48 6.54 -5.33
C LEU A 74 8.75 6.20 -4.55
N ASP A 75 8.79 6.60 -3.28
CA ASP A 75 9.88 6.25 -2.37
C ASP A 75 9.72 4.85 -1.79
N VAL A 76 8.47 4.45 -1.50
CA VAL A 76 8.18 3.13 -0.93
C VAL A 76 6.72 2.75 -1.17
N ALA A 77 6.47 1.46 -1.29
CA ALA A 77 5.13 0.88 -1.31
C ALA A 77 4.95 -0.08 -0.13
N PHE A 78 3.83 0.06 0.56
CA PHE A 78 3.41 -0.87 1.62
C PHE A 78 2.27 -1.73 1.07
N ILE A 79 2.51 -3.02 0.98
CA ILE A 79 1.55 -3.98 0.43
C ILE A 79 0.70 -4.51 1.57
N THR A 80 -0.52 -3.98 1.71
CA THR A 80 -1.45 -4.29 2.79
C THR A 80 -2.84 -4.69 2.29
N ASN A 81 -2.95 -5.02 1.02
CA ASN A 81 -4.19 -5.56 0.45
C ASN A 81 -4.43 -7.00 0.93
N ARG A 82 -5.34 -7.73 0.29
CA ARG A 82 -5.65 -9.10 0.71
C ARG A 82 -4.45 -10.03 0.52
N PRO A 83 -4.22 -11.00 1.43
CA PRO A 83 -3.03 -11.87 1.36
C PRO A 83 -2.83 -12.57 0.02
N HIS A 84 -3.90 -12.99 -0.64
CA HIS A 84 -3.80 -13.66 -1.95
C HIS A 84 -3.40 -12.70 -3.09
N GLU A 85 -3.45 -11.38 -2.86
CA GLU A 85 -3.05 -10.36 -3.82
C GLU A 85 -1.65 -9.80 -3.55
N HIS A 86 -1.06 -10.10 -2.38
CA HIS A 86 0.22 -9.52 -1.96
C HIS A 86 1.32 -9.75 -2.97
N LEU A 87 1.50 -10.98 -3.40
CA LEU A 87 2.62 -11.35 -4.26
C LEU A 87 2.54 -10.68 -5.62
N ASN A 88 1.38 -10.70 -6.27
CA ASN A 88 1.19 -10.07 -7.57
C ASN A 88 1.41 -8.55 -7.50
N THR A 89 0.89 -7.92 -6.47
CA THR A 89 1.08 -6.49 -6.26
C THR A 89 2.55 -6.15 -6.00
N ALA A 90 3.22 -6.94 -5.17
CA ALA A 90 4.64 -6.76 -4.87
C ALA A 90 5.50 -6.91 -6.12
N ILE A 91 5.23 -7.90 -6.96
CA ILE A 91 5.96 -8.10 -8.22
C ILE A 91 5.86 -6.85 -9.10
N LYS A 92 4.67 -6.29 -9.25
CA LYS A 92 4.48 -5.06 -10.04
C LYS A 92 5.25 -3.87 -9.47
N CYS A 93 5.25 -3.72 -8.14
CA CYS A 93 6.01 -2.67 -7.49
C CYS A 93 7.51 -2.83 -7.71
N VAL A 94 8.03 -4.04 -7.58
CA VAL A 94 9.45 -4.33 -7.79
C VAL A 94 9.84 -4.15 -9.26
N GLU A 95 9.01 -4.58 -10.20
CA GLU A 95 9.23 -4.34 -11.63
C GLU A 95 9.33 -2.83 -11.95
N SER A 96 8.61 -2.00 -11.20
CA SER A 96 8.66 -0.54 -11.31
C SER A 96 9.79 0.08 -10.48
N GLN A 97 10.68 -0.73 -9.91
CA GLN A 97 11.84 -0.32 -9.12
C GLN A 97 11.45 0.47 -7.85
N VAL A 98 10.32 0.14 -7.25
CA VAL A 98 9.85 0.73 -6.00
C VAL A 98 10.28 -0.14 -4.83
N ASN A 99 10.89 0.47 -3.82
CA ASN A 99 11.17 -0.23 -2.56
C ASN A 99 9.85 -0.70 -1.96
N THR A 100 9.77 -1.97 -1.57
CA THR A 100 8.50 -2.58 -1.23
C THR A 100 8.56 -3.27 0.12
N PHE A 101 7.62 -2.95 0.99
CA PHE A 101 7.37 -3.64 2.24
C PHE A 101 6.09 -4.47 2.07
N ILE A 102 6.18 -5.77 2.33
CA ILE A 102 5.04 -6.68 2.17
C ILE A 102 4.57 -7.13 3.55
N GLU A 103 3.29 -6.86 3.84
CA GLU A 103 2.67 -7.33 5.08
C GLU A 103 2.55 -8.86 5.06
N LYS A 104 2.63 -9.48 6.21
CA LYS A 104 2.49 -10.94 6.34
C LYS A 104 1.04 -11.39 6.08
N PRO A 105 0.84 -12.56 5.51
CA PRO A 105 1.86 -13.41 4.88
C PRO A 105 2.27 -12.81 3.53
N VAL A 106 3.52 -13.05 3.12
CA VAL A 106 4.02 -12.59 1.82
C VAL A 106 3.15 -13.14 0.68
N SER A 107 2.71 -14.37 0.82
CA SER A 107 1.81 -15.03 -0.11
C SER A 107 1.03 -16.11 0.62
N ASN A 108 -0.12 -16.49 0.07
CA ASN A 108 -0.90 -17.65 0.51
C ASN A 108 -0.50 -18.94 -0.23
N SER A 109 0.50 -18.88 -1.10
CA SER A 109 1.04 -20.03 -1.82
C SER A 109 2.51 -19.78 -2.16
N TYR A 110 3.23 -20.84 -2.54
CA TYR A 110 4.63 -20.74 -2.96
C TYR A 110 4.79 -20.27 -4.40
N LYS A 111 3.70 -20.25 -5.17
CA LYS A 111 3.74 -19.87 -6.59
C LYS A 111 4.17 -18.41 -6.73
N GLY A 112 5.20 -18.18 -7.52
CA GLY A 112 5.69 -16.84 -7.83
C GLY A 112 6.70 -16.27 -6.84
N LEU A 113 6.97 -16.93 -5.69
CA LEU A 113 7.96 -16.44 -4.73
C LEU A 113 9.37 -16.37 -5.35
N ASN A 114 9.74 -17.36 -6.15
CA ASN A 114 11.04 -17.35 -6.82
C ASN A 114 11.14 -16.21 -7.83
N GLN A 115 10.06 -15.89 -8.53
CA GLN A 115 10.02 -14.75 -9.44
C GLN A 115 10.30 -13.44 -8.69
N LEU A 116 9.69 -13.25 -7.52
CA LEU A 116 9.91 -12.06 -6.71
C LEU A 116 11.37 -11.97 -6.24
N LEU A 117 11.94 -13.08 -5.77
CA LEU A 117 13.34 -13.14 -5.35
C LEU A 117 14.29 -12.81 -6.49
N ASP A 118 14.07 -13.39 -7.68
CA ASP A 118 14.89 -13.12 -8.85
C ASP A 118 14.82 -11.66 -9.27
N LEU A 119 13.62 -11.05 -9.25
CA LEU A 119 13.45 -9.65 -9.58
C LEU A 119 14.19 -8.74 -8.60
N THR A 120 14.12 -9.00 -7.30
CA THR A 120 14.80 -8.18 -6.30
C THR A 120 16.32 -8.24 -6.46
N ASN A 121 16.85 -9.40 -6.82
CA ASN A 121 18.28 -9.58 -7.10
C ASN A 121 18.74 -8.84 -8.37
N GLN A 122 17.90 -8.83 -9.41
CA GLN A 122 18.21 -8.17 -10.68
C GLN A 122 18.10 -6.65 -10.61
N ILE A 123 17.10 -6.13 -9.90
CA ILE A 123 16.76 -4.70 -9.87
C ILE A 123 17.38 -4.00 -8.66
N GLN A 124 17.84 -4.74 -7.66
CA GLN A 124 18.44 -4.22 -6.43
C GLN A 124 17.50 -3.29 -5.65
N VAL A 125 16.24 -3.65 -5.55
CA VAL A 125 15.27 -3.03 -4.64
C VAL A 125 15.17 -3.84 -3.35
N LYS A 126 14.63 -3.21 -2.31
CA LYS A 126 14.47 -3.82 -0.99
C LYS A 126 13.01 -4.15 -0.67
#